data_b2a7228832caf5323a0515758742332f
#
_entry.id   b2a7228832caf5323a0515758742332f
#
_cell.length_a   1.000
_cell.length_b   1.000
_cell.length_c   1.000
_cell.angle_alpha   90.00
_cell.angle_beta   90.00
_cell.angle_gamma   90.00
#
_symmetry.space_group_name_H-M   'P 1'
#
loop_
_entity.id
_entity.type
_entity.pdbx_description
1 polymer ?
#
loop_
_entity_poly.entity_id
_entity_poly.type
_entity_poly.pdbx_seq_one_letter_code
_entity_poly.pdbx_strand_id
1 'polypeptide(L)' 'MATAILRLPEVIARTGLSRTNVYRRIAAGTFPAPVALGPRAVGWRESDITAWIESLATKPARAA' A
#
# COMPACT_ATOMS: atom_id res chain seq x y z
N MET A 1 -17.14 1.73 -11.81
CA MET A 1 -17.05 1.80 -10.36
C MET A 1 -15.98 2.76 -9.93
N ALA A 2 -16.31 3.62 -9.02
CA ALA A 2 -15.32 4.55 -8.52
C ALA A 2 -14.36 3.81 -7.59
N THR A 3 -13.10 4.12 -7.71
CA THR A 3 -12.09 3.60 -6.82
C THR A 3 -11.84 4.62 -5.73
N ALA A 4 -11.95 4.19 -4.49
CA ALA A 4 -11.68 5.08 -3.38
C ALA A 4 -10.19 5.37 -3.28
N ILE A 5 -9.88 6.52 -2.72
CA ILE A 5 -8.50 6.90 -2.45
C ILE A 5 -8.26 6.68 -0.97
N LEU A 6 -7.17 5.96 -0.69
CA LEU A 6 -6.77 5.70 0.68
C LEU A 6 -5.64 6.64 1.05
N ARG A 7 -5.73 7.21 2.23
CA ARG A 7 -4.64 8.01 2.77
C ARG A 7 -3.69 7.10 3.54
N LEU A 8 -2.53 7.62 3.88
CA LEU A 8 -1.49 6.80 4.51
C LEU A 8 -1.97 6.03 5.75
N PRO A 9 -2.72 6.64 6.68
CA PRO A 9 -3.20 5.87 7.84
C PRO A 9 -4.03 4.66 7.45
N GLU A 10 -4.84 4.80 6.40
CA GLU A 10 -5.67 3.70 5.93
C GLU A 10 -4.84 2.63 5.24
N VAL A 11 -3.82 3.04 4.50
CA VAL A 11 -2.91 2.10 3.84
C VAL A 11 -2.18 1.29 4.91
N ILE A 12 -1.71 1.95 5.95
CA ILE A 12 -1.03 1.28 7.06
C ILE A 12 -1.97 0.26 7.71
N ALA A 13 -3.23 0.66 7.95
CA ALA A 13 -4.19 -0.23 8.58
C ALA A 13 -4.48 -1.45 7.73
N ARG A 14 -4.56 -1.27 6.42
CA ARG A 14 -4.92 -2.37 5.52
C ARG A 14 -3.76 -3.32 5.24
N THR A 15 -2.55 -2.80 5.24
CA THR A 15 -1.38 -3.60 4.88
C THR A 15 -0.62 -4.12 6.10
N GLY A 16 -0.83 -3.51 7.26
CA GLY A 16 -0.08 -3.90 8.44
C GLY A 16 1.37 -3.44 8.43
N LEU A 17 1.73 -2.59 7.47
CA LEU A 17 3.09 -2.07 7.40
C LEU A 17 3.19 -0.80 8.21
N SER A 18 4.40 -0.49 8.66
CA SER A 18 4.66 0.80 9.28
C SER A 18 4.85 1.85 8.18
N ARG A 19 4.77 3.11 8.57
CA ARG A 19 5.00 4.22 7.64
C ARG A 19 6.37 4.08 6.97
N THR A 20 7.39 3.82 7.77
CA THR A 20 8.73 3.66 7.26
C THR A 20 8.81 2.53 6.23
N ASN A 21 8.16 1.41 6.53
CA ASN A 21 8.19 0.27 5.60
C ASN A 21 7.44 0.56 4.32
N VAL A 22 6.33 1.31 4.39
CA VAL A 22 5.61 1.68 3.18
C VAL A 22 6.52 2.47 2.25
N TYR A 23 7.18 3.51 2.76
CA TYR A 23 8.03 4.34 1.93
C TYR A 23 9.29 3.62 1.47
N ARG A 24 9.81 2.74 2.29
CA ARG A 24 10.97 1.93 1.91
C ARG A 24 10.62 1.03 0.73
N ARG A 25 9.45 0.42 0.77
CA ARG A 25 9.00 -0.45 -0.32
C ARG A 25 8.70 0.33 -1.59
N ILE A 26 8.18 1.54 -1.45
CA ILE A 26 7.97 2.41 -2.62
C ILE A 26 9.31 2.70 -3.29
N ALA A 27 10.31 3.04 -2.51
CA ALA A 27 11.64 3.33 -3.04
C ALA A 27 12.27 2.10 -3.70
N ALA A 28 11.96 0.91 -3.19
CA ALA A 28 12.47 -0.33 -3.74
C ALA A 28 11.67 -0.82 -4.96
N GLY A 29 10.55 -0.17 -5.26
CA GLY A 29 9.72 -0.57 -6.38
C GLY A 29 8.84 -1.77 -6.09
N THR A 30 8.61 -2.10 -4.83
CA THR A 30 7.83 -3.27 -4.44
C THR A 30 6.49 -2.90 -3.82
N PHE A 31 6.08 -1.66 -3.92
CA PHE A 31 4.81 -1.19 -3.38
C PHE A 31 4.26 -0.15 -4.34
N PRO A 32 2.91 -0.05 -4.48
CA PRO A 32 2.33 0.94 -5.38
C PRO A 32 2.73 2.35 -5.00
N ALA A 33 3.08 3.15 -6.01
CA ALA A 33 3.42 4.53 -5.77
C ALA A 33 2.14 5.34 -5.50
N PRO A 34 2.22 6.34 -4.63
CA PRO A 34 1.06 7.17 -4.36
C PRO A 34 0.72 8.04 -5.57
N VAL A 35 -0.55 8.44 -5.64
CA VAL A 35 -0.99 9.40 -6.64
C VAL A 35 -1.13 10.76 -5.98
N ALA A 36 -0.84 11.80 -6.74
CA ALA A 36 -0.96 13.16 -6.22
C ALA A 36 -2.43 13.57 -6.19
N LEU A 37 -2.87 14.04 -5.04
CA LEU A 37 -4.22 14.57 -4.88
C LEU A 37 -4.21 16.09 -4.93
N GLY A 38 -3.04 16.69 -4.73
CA GLY A 38 -2.88 18.12 -4.73
C GLY A 38 -1.42 18.43 -4.44
N PRO A 39 -1.07 19.71 -4.25
CA PRO A 39 0.33 20.11 -4.08
C PRO A 39 1.03 19.42 -2.91
N ARG A 40 0.29 19.10 -1.87
CA ARG A 40 0.88 18.48 -0.67
C ARG A 40 0.08 17.28 -0.19
N ALA A 41 -0.75 16.74 -1.05
CA ALA A 41 -1.61 15.63 -0.67
C ALA A 41 -1.38 14.48 -1.60
N VAL A 42 -1.17 13.31 -1.03
CA VAL A 42 -1.02 12.08 -1.80
C VAL A 42 -1.91 11.01 -1.22
N GLY A 43 -2.23 10.03 -2.04
CA GLY A 43 -3.01 8.89 -1.59
C GLY A 43 -2.76 7.73 -2.53
N TRP A 44 -3.42 6.64 -2.27
CA TRP A 44 -3.29 5.43 -3.07
C TRP A 44 -4.67 5.01 -3.53
N ARG A 45 -4.77 4.53 -4.75
CA ARG A 45 -6.04 3.96 -5.20
C ARG A 45 -6.29 2.68 -4.42
N GLU A 46 -7.51 2.53 -3.94
CA GLU A 46 -7.87 1.32 -3.22
C GLU A 46 -7.61 0.08 -4.05
N SER A 47 -7.89 0.15 -5.35
CA SER A 47 -7.66 -0.98 -6.22
C SER A 47 -6.19 -1.37 -6.30
N ASP A 48 -5.28 -0.39 -6.25
CA ASP A 48 -3.85 -0.67 -6.27
C ASP A 48 -3.42 -1.37 -4.99
N ILE A 49 -3.94 -0.93 -3.85
CA ILE A 49 -3.61 -1.54 -2.57
C ILE A 49 -4.18 -2.95 -2.50
N THR A 50 -5.41 -3.13 -2.94
CA THR A 50 -6.03 -4.45 -2.96
C THR A 50 -5.24 -5.41 -3.84
N ALA A 51 -4.86 -4.95 -5.03
CA ALA A 51 -4.08 -5.78 -5.95
C ALA A 51 -2.73 -6.14 -5.36
N TRP A 52 -2.10 -5.18 -4.66
CA TRP A 52 -0.81 -5.46 -4.03
C TRP A 52 -0.94 -6.53 -2.95
N ILE A 53 -1.98 -6.40 -2.12
CA ILE A 53 -2.22 -7.38 -1.06
C ILE A 53 -2.45 -8.76 -1.66
N GLU A 54 -3.24 -8.82 -2.73
CA GLU A 54 -3.55 -10.09 -3.36
C GLU A 54 -2.36 -10.70 -4.08
N SER A 55 -1.38 -9.87 -4.43
CA SER A 55 -0.19 -10.35 -5.10
C SER A 55 0.82 -10.99 -4.14
N LEU A 56 0.61 -10.84 -2.85
CA LEU A 56 1.53 -11.40 -1.88
C LEU A 56 1.44 -12.92 -1.86
N ALA A 57 2.58 -13.56 -1.92
CA ALA A 57 2.60 -15.01 -1.89
C ALA A 57 2.27 -15.49 -0.48
N THR A 58 1.44 -16.52 -0.43
CA THR A 58 1.15 -17.16 0.84
C THR A 58 2.36 -17.95 1.29
N LYS A 59 2.82 -17.66 2.48
CA LYS A 59 3.94 -18.42 3.04
C LYS A 59 3.38 -19.49 3.96
N PRO A 60 4.00 -20.68 3.96
CA PRO A 60 3.62 -21.69 4.92
C PRO A 60 3.74 -21.15 6.33
N ALA A 61 2.83 -21.53 7.18
CA ALA A 61 2.85 -21.10 8.57
C ALA A 61 3.88 -21.90 9.32
N ARG A 62 5.10 -21.83 8.88
CA ARG A 62 6.16 -22.49 9.58
C ARG A 62 6.61 -21.59 10.71
N ALA A 63 7.23 -22.19 11.63
CA ALA A 63 7.83 -21.41 12.69
C ALA A 63 8.85 -20.51 12.05
N ALA A 64 8.44 -19.38 11.73
CA ALA A 64 9.39 -18.47 11.12
C ALA A 64 10.20 -17.91 12.22
#